data_b820fd30ef0769cced0e4ef85fb49288
#
_entry.id   b820fd30ef0769cced0e4ef85fb49288
#
_cell.length_a   1.000
_cell.length_b   1.000
_cell.length_c   1.000
_cell.angle_alpha   90.00
_cell.angle_beta   90.00
_cell.angle_gamma   90.00
#
_symmetry.space_group_name_H-M   'P 1'
#
loop_
_entity.id
_entity.type
_entity.pdbx_description
1 polymer ?
#
loop_
_entity_poly.entity_id
_entity_poly.type
_entity_poly.pdbx_seq_one_letter_code
_entity_poly.pdbx_strand_id
1 'polypeptide(L)'
;MAGLEPMLPFSKGGSSQLELEPFQEGTLGTSQEKQCCPGFVSACSNFSIQYNYTSASIAAAIMLSDNDNIGTAVKPDFPQPAWVGHYLLGAVFMGSVVGMLLMGYLGDLLGIRPALILANGLTAMGALTSSLLSWGPPDTVWTVIIASRLLLGVGVGGNYPLSAAKAAESGKDLQVNAAEAANKAAYAFFWQGPGQLAPYMVALPLLCLRGEAITSLQFRFLLGIGAVPAGVVLLRSWQEESSPRLNALDESIDRRAELRNRRHWWTLIGTAGSWFFFDVAFYGTVIFSPTILLKVFGEMESLPMLSIQAAAMITVTIIGNAGSLAVVPRLGAKALNTMGLALCGLAFTAFASVYRYCHDWHTLQFCLLCAVKCFVCKMQWSWKWAMSCSVGPPNGAA
;
A
#
# COMPACT_ATOMS: atom_id res chain seq x y z
N MET A 1 3.83 5.26 78.51
CA MET A 1 3.45 6.66 78.79
C MET A 1 3.09 7.28 77.48
N ALA A 2 1.82 7.40 77.25
CA ALA A 2 1.05 8.62 77.02
C ALA A 2 1.37 9.26 75.63
N GLY A 3 0.43 9.52 74.76
CA GLY A 3 -0.90 9.90 74.93
C GLY A 3 -1.71 9.74 73.63
N LEU A 4 -2.96 9.42 73.90
CA LEU A 4 -4.10 9.44 73.02
C LEU A 4 -4.56 10.92 72.83
N GLU A 5 -4.78 11.36 71.63
CA GLU A 5 -5.57 12.56 71.36
C GLU A 5 -6.92 12.18 70.71
N PRO A 6 -7.98 12.95 71.02
CA PRO A 6 -9.35 12.46 70.89
C PRO A 6 -9.98 12.79 69.52
N MET A 7 -10.91 11.92 69.11
CA MET A 7 -11.86 12.13 68.01
C MET A 7 -12.72 13.36 68.22
N LEU A 8 -12.85 14.19 67.19
CA LEU A 8 -13.89 15.24 67.07
C LEU A 8 -15.14 14.69 66.37
N PRO A 9 -16.31 15.16 66.72
CA PRO A 9 -17.61 14.53 66.44
C PRO A 9 -18.14 14.88 65.04
N PHE A 10 -18.86 13.92 64.50
CA PHE A 10 -19.70 14.05 63.30
C PHE A 10 -20.72 15.18 63.45
N SER A 11 -20.68 16.19 62.58
CA SER A 11 -21.78 17.15 62.41
C SER A 11 -22.75 16.61 61.36
N LYS A 12 -23.96 16.32 61.76
CA LYS A 12 -25.14 16.12 60.93
C LYS A 12 -25.68 17.47 60.50
N GLY A 13 -26.00 17.60 59.19
CA GLY A 13 -26.98 18.60 58.80
C GLY A 13 -26.61 19.34 57.50
N GLY A 14 -27.35 19.07 56.45
CA GLY A 14 -27.34 19.92 55.25
C GLY A 14 -27.78 19.14 54.01
N SER A 15 -29.08 18.76 53.95
CA SER A 15 -29.71 18.35 52.70
C SER A 15 -29.87 19.56 51.79
N SER A 16 -28.89 19.83 50.90
CA SER A 16 -29.13 20.66 49.76
C SER A 16 -29.56 19.77 48.61
N GLN A 17 -30.82 19.82 48.28
CA GLN A 17 -31.36 19.28 47.03
C GLN A 17 -30.65 20.01 45.89
N LEU A 18 -29.81 19.27 45.17
CA LEU A 18 -29.37 19.67 43.84
C LEU A 18 -30.58 19.50 42.92
N GLU A 19 -31.25 20.61 42.63
CA GLU A 19 -32.19 20.70 41.51
C GLU A 19 -31.40 20.31 40.25
N LEU A 20 -31.73 19.12 39.75
CA LEU A 20 -31.35 18.69 38.41
C LEU A 20 -32.12 19.59 37.44
N GLU A 21 -31.44 20.58 36.87
CA GLU A 21 -31.95 21.29 35.70
C GLU A 21 -32.31 20.26 34.63
N PRO A 22 -33.48 20.36 33.97
CA PRO A 22 -33.86 19.45 32.92
C PRO A 22 -32.87 19.60 31.78
N PHE A 23 -32.25 18.47 31.42
CA PHE A 23 -31.42 18.32 30.23
C PHE A 23 -32.21 18.85 29.02
N GLN A 24 -31.89 20.05 28.54
CA GLN A 24 -32.42 20.56 27.29
C GLN A 24 -32.00 19.57 26.21
N GLU A 25 -32.98 18.80 25.72
CA GLU A 25 -32.89 18.17 24.41
C GLU A 25 -32.69 19.26 23.36
N GLY A 26 -31.44 19.74 23.26
CA GLY A 26 -30.97 20.51 22.13
C GLY A 26 -31.24 19.65 20.91
N THR A 27 -32.14 20.13 20.06
CA THR A 27 -32.42 19.67 18.71
C THR A 27 -31.14 19.13 18.08
N LEU A 28 -31.01 17.80 18.06
CA LEU A 28 -30.09 17.09 17.20
C LEU A 28 -30.54 17.39 15.77
N GLY A 29 -30.01 18.51 15.24
CA GLY A 29 -30.08 18.82 13.83
C GLY A 29 -29.55 17.63 13.05
N THR A 30 -30.42 17.07 12.26
CA THR A 30 -30.19 16.00 11.29
C THR A 30 -29.22 16.47 10.22
N SER A 31 -27.96 16.55 10.54
CA SER A 31 -26.85 16.48 9.58
C SER A 31 -26.01 15.25 9.88
N GLN A 32 -26.65 14.08 9.86
CA GLN A 32 -25.95 12.87 9.49
C GLN A 32 -25.61 12.98 7.98
N GLU A 33 -24.71 13.88 7.68
CA GLU A 33 -23.99 13.84 6.41
C GLU A 33 -23.39 12.43 6.32
N LYS A 34 -23.76 11.71 5.26
CA LYS A 34 -23.35 10.35 4.95
C LYS A 34 -21.83 10.26 5.06
N GLN A 35 -21.34 9.94 6.24
CA GLN A 35 -19.94 9.58 6.45
C GLN A 35 -19.69 8.33 5.60
N CYS A 36 -19.13 8.55 4.43
CA CYS A 36 -18.74 7.50 3.51
C CYS A 36 -17.88 6.51 4.30
N CYS A 37 -18.13 5.21 4.16
CA CYS A 37 -17.56 4.10 4.93
C CYS A 37 -16.17 4.41 5.50
N PRO A 38 -15.98 4.39 6.83
CA PRO A 38 -14.68 4.67 7.44
C PRO A 38 -13.66 3.67 6.90
N GLY A 39 -12.56 4.18 6.30
CA GLY A 39 -11.54 3.36 5.64
C GLY A 39 -11.57 3.37 4.11
N PHE A 40 -12.59 3.94 3.46
CA PHE A 40 -12.68 3.99 2.00
C PHE A 40 -11.49 4.73 1.35
N VAL A 41 -11.12 5.89 1.88
CA VAL A 41 -9.99 6.68 1.36
C VAL A 41 -8.68 5.89 1.46
N SER A 42 -8.43 5.24 2.61
CA SER A 42 -7.24 4.41 2.80
C SER A 42 -7.24 3.17 1.91
N ALA A 43 -8.41 2.56 1.67
CA ALA A 43 -8.58 1.43 0.75
C ALA A 43 -8.29 1.85 -0.70
N CYS A 44 -8.89 2.93 -1.19
CA CYS A 44 -8.67 3.48 -2.52
C CYS A 44 -7.21 3.94 -2.71
N SER A 45 -6.58 4.51 -1.67
CA SER A 45 -5.17 4.89 -1.70
C SER A 45 -4.28 3.68 -1.92
N ASN A 46 -4.49 2.59 -1.15
CA ASN A 46 -3.74 1.34 -1.30
C ASN A 46 -3.96 0.68 -2.67
N PHE A 47 -5.17 0.71 -3.19
CA PHE A 47 -5.49 0.27 -4.55
C PHE A 47 -4.72 1.10 -5.59
N SER A 48 -4.74 2.43 -5.48
CA SER A 48 -4.05 3.35 -6.38
C SER A 48 -2.54 3.11 -6.42
N ILE A 49 -1.92 2.92 -5.26
CA ILE A 49 -0.50 2.61 -5.12
C ILE A 49 -0.15 1.39 -5.98
N GLN A 50 -0.83 0.28 -5.77
CA GLN A 50 -0.49 -0.99 -6.40
C GLN A 50 -0.87 -1.03 -7.89
N TYR A 51 -1.97 -0.37 -8.28
CA TYR A 51 -2.30 -0.18 -9.69
C TYR A 51 -1.14 0.50 -10.42
N ASN A 52 -0.65 1.60 -9.89
CA ASN A 52 0.40 2.39 -10.52
C ASN A 52 1.76 1.70 -10.56
N TYR A 53 2.09 0.87 -9.57
CA TYR A 53 3.30 0.05 -9.62
C TYR A 53 3.19 -1.04 -10.70
N THR A 54 2.09 -1.79 -10.71
CA THR A 54 1.93 -2.95 -11.59
C THR A 54 1.72 -2.55 -13.05
N SER A 55 0.98 -1.45 -13.31
CA SER A 55 0.72 -0.96 -14.67
C SER A 55 2.00 -0.65 -15.46
N ALA A 56 3.08 -0.22 -14.78
CA ALA A 56 4.35 0.07 -15.44
C ALA A 56 5.02 -1.16 -16.05
N SER A 57 4.98 -2.30 -15.32
CA SER A 57 5.58 -3.56 -15.81
C SER A 57 4.84 -4.08 -17.04
N ILE A 58 3.52 -4.01 -17.04
CA ILE A 58 2.69 -4.46 -18.16
C ILE A 58 2.84 -3.51 -19.35
N ALA A 59 2.81 -2.19 -19.10
CA ALA A 59 3.01 -1.20 -20.16
C ALA A 59 4.38 -1.37 -20.85
N ALA A 60 5.43 -1.62 -20.06
CA ALA A 60 6.75 -1.93 -20.61
C ALA A 60 6.73 -3.20 -21.47
N ALA A 61 6.06 -4.26 -21.00
CA ALA A 61 5.92 -5.50 -21.75
C ALA A 61 5.16 -5.30 -23.07
N ILE A 62 4.10 -4.47 -23.08
CA ILE A 62 3.35 -4.11 -24.29
C ILE A 62 4.24 -3.33 -25.27
N MET A 63 4.99 -2.33 -24.79
CA MET A 63 5.86 -1.51 -25.65
C MET A 63 7.01 -2.29 -26.26
N LEU A 64 7.48 -3.34 -25.60
CA LEU A 64 8.58 -4.22 -26.05
C LEU A 64 8.09 -5.41 -26.89
N SER A 65 6.78 -5.69 -26.89
CA SER A 65 6.22 -6.75 -27.70
C SER A 65 5.98 -6.26 -29.14
N ASP A 66 6.20 -7.17 -30.07
CA ASP A 66 5.70 -7.01 -31.43
C ASP A 66 4.26 -7.53 -31.49
N ASN A 67 3.30 -6.61 -31.62
CA ASN A 67 1.87 -6.95 -31.61
C ASN A 67 1.37 -7.51 -32.97
N ASP A 68 2.13 -7.31 -34.04
CA ASP A 68 1.67 -7.63 -35.40
C ASP A 68 2.13 -8.98 -35.93
N ASN A 69 3.16 -9.61 -35.32
CA ASN A 69 3.75 -10.82 -35.86
C ASN A 69 4.13 -11.86 -34.78
N ILE A 70 3.23 -12.77 -34.52
CA ILE A 70 3.55 -14.01 -33.78
C ILE A 70 4.49 -14.84 -34.70
N GLY A 71 5.80 -14.72 -34.46
CA GLY A 71 6.78 -15.63 -35.05
C GLY A 71 7.78 -15.06 -36.06
N THR A 72 7.79 -13.76 -36.33
CA THR A 72 8.86 -13.11 -37.13
C THR A 72 9.64 -12.13 -36.26
N ALA A 73 10.98 -12.13 -36.42
CA ALA A 73 11.88 -11.21 -35.71
C ALA A 73 11.73 -9.76 -36.24
N VAL A 74 10.61 -9.14 -35.95
CA VAL A 74 10.32 -7.75 -36.32
C VAL A 74 10.68 -6.85 -35.14
N LYS A 75 11.15 -5.65 -35.43
CA LYS A 75 11.57 -4.66 -34.42
C LYS A 75 10.34 -4.21 -33.61
N PRO A 76 10.45 -4.13 -32.27
CA PRO A 76 9.38 -3.59 -31.44
C PRO A 76 9.05 -2.14 -31.84
N ASP A 77 7.78 -1.73 -31.76
CA ASP A 77 7.32 -0.37 -32.08
C ASP A 77 8.08 0.71 -31.31
N PHE A 78 8.45 0.37 -30.08
CA PHE A 78 9.23 1.24 -29.20
C PHE A 78 10.53 0.54 -28.77
N PRO A 79 11.57 0.50 -29.62
CA PRO A 79 12.84 -0.11 -29.26
C PRO A 79 13.40 0.52 -27.98
N GLN A 80 13.79 -0.32 -27.04
CA GLN A 80 14.28 0.10 -25.74
C GLN A 80 15.74 0.51 -25.82
N PRO A 81 16.07 1.79 -25.58
CA PRO A 81 17.46 2.20 -25.40
C PRO A 81 18.11 1.49 -24.21
N ALA A 82 19.42 1.22 -24.27
CA ALA A 82 20.13 0.46 -23.25
C ALA A 82 20.01 1.05 -21.82
N TRP A 83 19.90 2.36 -21.72
CA TRP A 83 19.75 3.06 -20.43
C TRP A 83 18.37 2.89 -19.79
N VAL A 84 17.31 2.68 -20.57
CA VAL A 84 15.92 2.59 -20.08
C VAL A 84 15.72 1.41 -19.14
N GLY A 85 16.33 0.25 -19.44
CA GLY A 85 16.17 -0.96 -18.64
C GLY A 85 16.56 -0.78 -17.17
N HIS A 86 17.51 0.11 -16.88
CA HIS A 86 17.96 0.39 -15.53
C HIS A 86 17.03 1.35 -14.76
N TYR A 87 16.36 2.27 -15.45
CA TYR A 87 15.62 3.36 -14.81
C TYR A 87 14.11 3.19 -14.83
N LEU A 88 13.55 2.47 -15.80
CA LEU A 88 12.10 2.40 -16.00
C LEU A 88 11.33 1.92 -14.76
N LEU A 89 11.75 0.79 -14.21
CA LEU A 89 11.10 0.23 -13.02
C LEU A 89 11.67 0.83 -11.72
N GLY A 90 12.92 1.29 -11.75
CA GLY A 90 13.58 1.93 -10.61
C GLY A 90 13.09 3.35 -10.31
N ALA A 91 12.70 4.12 -11.33
CA ALA A 91 12.33 5.53 -11.16
C ALA A 91 11.18 5.74 -10.17
N VAL A 92 10.15 4.91 -10.22
CA VAL A 92 9.02 5.00 -9.29
C VAL A 92 9.44 4.75 -7.84
N PHE A 93 10.39 3.84 -7.60
CA PHE A 93 10.91 3.58 -6.25
C PHE A 93 11.80 4.70 -5.75
N MET A 94 12.66 5.25 -6.60
CA MET A 94 13.46 6.43 -6.26
C MET A 94 12.55 7.59 -5.86
N GLY A 95 11.51 7.85 -6.64
CA GLY A 95 10.47 8.82 -6.28
C GLY A 95 9.78 8.48 -4.97
N SER A 96 9.47 7.21 -4.73
CA SER A 96 8.78 6.77 -3.51
C SER A 96 9.61 6.98 -2.25
N VAL A 97 10.92 6.76 -2.30
CA VAL A 97 11.81 7.06 -1.16
C VAL A 97 11.75 8.55 -0.80
N VAL A 98 11.86 9.41 -1.82
CA VAL A 98 11.72 10.87 -1.64
C VAL A 98 10.32 11.21 -1.08
N GLY A 99 9.28 10.61 -1.65
CA GLY A 99 7.89 10.82 -1.25
C GLY A 99 7.60 10.41 0.19
N MET A 100 8.09 9.26 0.64
CA MET A 100 7.93 8.78 2.02
C MET A 100 8.51 9.78 3.03
N LEU A 101 9.71 10.29 2.77
CA LEU A 101 10.39 11.25 3.64
C LEU A 101 9.69 12.63 3.60
N LEU A 102 9.44 13.13 2.39
CA LEU A 102 8.87 14.46 2.20
C LEU A 102 7.42 14.55 2.70
N MET A 103 6.58 13.60 2.33
CA MET A 103 5.15 13.64 2.70
C MET A 103 4.90 13.24 4.15
N GLY A 104 5.78 12.42 4.76
CA GLY A 104 5.77 12.21 6.20
C GLY A 104 5.99 13.52 6.95
N TYR A 105 7.02 14.28 6.57
CA TYR A 105 7.31 15.60 7.15
C TYR A 105 6.21 16.62 6.87
N LEU A 106 5.70 16.68 5.64
CA LEU A 106 4.59 17.58 5.29
C LEU A 106 3.28 17.20 6.00
N GLY A 107 3.05 15.91 6.23
CA GLY A 107 1.92 15.43 7.03
C GLY A 107 1.95 15.94 8.45
N ASP A 108 3.15 16.01 9.04
CA ASP A 108 3.35 16.59 10.38
C ASP A 108 3.18 18.12 10.40
N LEU A 109 3.61 18.82 9.35
CA LEU A 109 3.55 20.28 9.28
C LEU A 109 2.17 20.82 8.87
N LEU A 110 1.59 20.24 7.83
CA LEU A 110 0.36 20.74 7.19
C LEU A 110 -0.88 19.99 7.66
N GLY A 111 -0.68 18.82 8.29
CA GLY A 111 -1.73 17.87 8.60
C GLY A 111 -1.91 16.81 7.52
N ILE A 112 -2.53 15.69 7.90
CA ILE A 112 -2.68 14.51 7.03
C ILE A 112 -3.52 14.79 5.78
N ARG A 113 -4.59 15.58 5.90
CA ARG A 113 -5.48 15.90 4.78
C ARG A 113 -4.79 16.66 3.64
N PRO A 114 -4.15 17.84 3.85
CA PRO A 114 -3.44 18.56 2.79
C PRO A 114 -2.31 17.71 2.17
N ALA A 115 -1.59 16.95 3.00
CA ALA A 115 -0.53 16.08 2.52
C ALA A 115 -1.07 14.96 1.63
N LEU A 116 -2.22 14.33 1.96
CA LEU A 116 -2.90 13.35 1.10
C LEU A 116 -3.37 13.97 -0.23
N ILE A 117 -3.91 15.18 -0.21
CA ILE A 117 -4.31 15.90 -1.41
C ILE A 117 -3.09 16.09 -2.32
N LEU A 118 -1.97 16.56 -1.77
CA LEU A 118 -0.73 16.76 -2.52
C LEU A 118 -0.18 15.43 -3.08
N ALA A 119 -0.09 14.40 -2.25
CA ALA A 119 0.42 13.09 -2.65
C ALA A 119 -0.41 12.46 -3.78
N ASN A 120 -1.73 12.48 -3.66
CA ASN A 120 -2.61 11.94 -4.70
C ASN A 120 -2.66 12.83 -5.95
N GLY A 121 -2.52 14.15 -5.79
CA GLY A 121 -2.36 15.07 -6.90
C GLY A 121 -1.10 14.77 -7.73
N LEU A 122 0.04 14.55 -7.08
CA LEU A 122 1.30 14.15 -7.75
C LEU A 122 1.16 12.77 -8.42
N THR A 123 0.48 11.83 -7.77
CA THR A 123 0.23 10.49 -8.33
C THR A 123 -0.62 10.59 -9.60
N ALA A 124 -1.74 11.32 -9.55
CA ALA A 124 -2.63 11.51 -10.70
C ALA A 124 -1.92 12.26 -11.84
N MET A 125 -1.18 13.30 -11.52
CA MET A 125 -0.41 14.07 -12.49
C MET A 125 0.66 13.23 -13.16
N GLY A 126 1.42 12.41 -12.42
CA GLY A 126 2.43 11.52 -12.97
C GLY A 126 1.82 10.41 -13.86
N ALA A 127 0.64 9.89 -13.51
CA ALA A 127 -0.08 8.94 -14.36
C ALA A 127 -0.58 9.59 -15.66
N LEU A 128 -1.18 10.79 -15.58
CA LEU A 128 -1.66 11.54 -16.76
C LEU A 128 -0.49 11.98 -17.66
N THR A 129 0.60 12.50 -17.11
CA THR A 129 1.75 12.91 -17.91
C THR A 129 2.39 11.73 -18.63
N SER A 130 2.50 10.57 -17.97
CA SER A 130 3.02 9.35 -18.63
C SER A 130 2.11 8.85 -19.76
N SER A 131 0.81 9.17 -19.73
CA SER A 131 -0.17 8.81 -20.78
C SER A 131 -0.24 9.86 -21.89
N LEU A 132 -0.40 11.12 -21.52
CA LEU A 132 -0.74 12.19 -22.46
C LEU A 132 0.47 12.84 -23.12
N LEU A 133 1.64 12.88 -22.45
CA LEU A 133 2.84 13.58 -22.96
C LEU A 133 3.86 12.64 -23.58
N SER A 134 3.68 11.33 -23.56
CA SER A 134 4.62 10.34 -24.08
C SER A 134 4.48 10.18 -25.61
N TRP A 135 4.70 11.25 -26.37
CA TRP A 135 4.66 11.28 -27.84
C TRP A 135 6.04 11.58 -28.45
N GLY A 136 6.24 11.12 -29.69
CA GLY A 136 7.47 11.40 -30.45
C GLY A 136 8.34 10.14 -30.64
N PRO A 137 9.64 10.32 -30.91
CA PRO A 137 10.56 9.21 -31.11
C PRO A 137 10.71 8.36 -29.84
N PRO A 138 11.12 7.08 -29.94
CA PRO A 138 11.22 6.15 -28.82
C PRO A 138 11.99 6.70 -27.62
N ASP A 139 13.13 7.36 -27.84
CA ASP A 139 13.92 7.95 -26.76
C ASP A 139 13.14 9.00 -25.95
N THR A 140 12.35 9.84 -26.64
CA THR A 140 11.51 10.87 -25.99
C THR A 140 10.39 10.21 -25.20
N VAL A 141 9.72 9.21 -25.79
CA VAL A 141 8.64 8.48 -25.13
C VAL A 141 9.13 7.83 -23.84
N TRP A 142 10.25 7.12 -23.87
CA TRP A 142 10.83 6.48 -22.70
C TRP A 142 11.29 7.50 -21.65
N THR A 143 11.90 8.61 -22.06
CA THR A 143 12.32 9.68 -21.14
C THR A 143 11.13 10.29 -20.42
N VAL A 144 10.05 10.61 -21.14
CA VAL A 144 8.83 11.18 -20.56
C VAL A 144 8.18 10.18 -19.59
N ILE A 145 8.12 8.91 -19.95
CA ILE A 145 7.55 7.87 -19.07
C ILE A 145 8.38 7.78 -17.78
N ILE A 146 9.71 7.71 -17.86
CA ILE A 146 10.60 7.60 -16.69
C ILE A 146 10.48 8.83 -15.79
N ALA A 147 10.51 10.03 -16.35
CA ALA A 147 10.35 11.27 -15.59
C ALA A 147 8.98 11.34 -14.91
N SER A 148 7.93 10.98 -15.63
CA SER A 148 6.56 10.90 -15.07
C SER A 148 6.44 9.84 -13.97
N ARG A 149 7.15 8.71 -14.10
CA ARG A 149 7.20 7.65 -13.07
C ARG A 149 7.94 8.08 -11.81
N LEU A 150 9.00 8.88 -11.95
CA LEU A 150 9.68 9.49 -10.81
C LEU A 150 8.71 10.42 -10.03
N LEU A 151 8.00 11.30 -10.74
CA LEU A 151 7.01 12.21 -10.17
C LEU A 151 5.86 11.44 -9.49
N LEU A 152 5.31 10.46 -10.18
CA LEU A 152 4.28 9.56 -9.66
C LEU A 152 4.77 8.85 -8.40
N GLY A 153 6.02 8.41 -8.39
CA GLY A 153 6.66 7.76 -7.25
C GLY A 153 6.64 8.63 -6.00
N VAL A 154 6.92 9.93 -6.11
CA VAL A 154 6.86 10.87 -4.97
C VAL A 154 5.45 10.89 -4.37
N GLY A 155 4.41 10.92 -5.20
CA GLY A 155 3.03 10.87 -4.73
C GLY A 155 2.68 9.52 -4.07
N VAL A 156 2.99 8.42 -4.74
CA VAL A 156 2.72 7.05 -4.26
C VAL A 156 3.46 6.77 -2.96
N GLY A 157 4.75 7.14 -2.87
CA GLY A 157 5.54 6.98 -1.66
C GLY A 157 4.95 7.72 -0.47
N GLY A 158 4.47 8.95 -0.69
CA GLY A 158 3.80 9.73 0.34
C GLY A 158 2.49 9.13 0.85
N ASN A 159 1.78 8.42 -0.01
CA ASN A 159 0.51 7.79 0.38
C ASN A 159 0.69 6.67 1.43
N TYR A 160 1.83 6.01 1.53
CA TYR A 160 2.07 4.95 2.52
C TYR A 160 1.97 5.46 3.97
N PRO A 161 2.80 6.41 4.43
CA PRO A 161 2.71 6.92 5.79
C PRO A 161 1.38 7.63 6.06
N LEU A 162 0.88 8.42 5.09
CA LEU A 162 -0.34 9.20 5.27
C LEU A 162 -1.60 8.33 5.35
N SER A 163 -1.73 7.28 4.53
CA SER A 163 -2.87 6.37 4.61
C SER A 163 -2.85 5.53 5.89
N ALA A 164 -1.66 5.16 6.38
CA ALA A 164 -1.50 4.45 7.64
C ALA A 164 -1.88 5.34 8.84
N ALA A 165 -1.41 6.60 8.85
CA ALA A 165 -1.76 7.58 9.86
C ALA A 165 -3.28 7.84 9.87
N LYS A 166 -3.89 8.07 8.70
CA LYS A 166 -5.34 8.27 8.59
C LYS A 166 -6.15 7.06 9.07
N ALA A 167 -5.71 5.84 8.76
CA ALA A 167 -6.37 4.63 9.26
C ALA A 167 -6.29 4.52 10.79
N ALA A 168 -5.16 4.92 11.38
CA ALA A 168 -4.98 4.94 12.84
C ALA A 168 -5.86 6.00 13.53
N GLU A 169 -6.01 7.18 12.92
CA GLU A 169 -6.90 8.25 13.42
C GLU A 169 -8.36 7.82 13.48
N SER A 170 -8.85 7.25 12.39
CA SER A 170 -10.23 6.74 12.31
C SER A 170 -10.55 5.69 13.38
N GLY A 171 -9.54 5.04 13.95
CA GLY A 171 -9.69 4.13 15.08
C GLY A 171 -9.79 4.84 16.43
N LYS A 172 -9.09 5.97 16.62
CA LYS A 172 -9.10 6.72 17.89
C LYS A 172 -10.36 7.54 18.11
N ASP A 173 -10.92 8.11 17.07
CA ASP A 173 -12.14 8.95 17.14
C ASP A 173 -13.39 8.17 17.59
N LEU A 174 -13.40 6.85 17.40
CA LEU A 174 -14.54 5.99 17.72
C LEU A 174 -14.42 5.26 19.07
N GLN A 175 -13.43 5.58 19.93
CA GLN A 175 -13.12 4.80 21.15
C GLN A 175 -12.99 3.28 20.87
N VAL A 176 -12.52 2.94 19.68
CA VAL A 176 -12.44 1.58 19.18
C VAL A 176 -11.28 0.87 19.86
N ASN A 177 -11.48 -0.37 20.28
CA ASN A 177 -10.41 -1.23 20.80
C ASN A 177 -9.27 -1.34 19.78
N ALA A 178 -8.02 -1.44 20.25
CA ALA A 178 -6.81 -1.58 19.41
C ALA A 178 -6.93 -2.69 18.35
N ALA A 179 -7.67 -3.77 18.65
CA ALA A 179 -7.96 -4.86 17.73
C ALA A 179 -8.85 -4.41 16.54
N GLU A 180 -9.81 -3.54 16.76
CA GLU A 180 -10.69 -3.05 15.69
C GLU A 180 -9.97 -2.01 14.81
N ALA A 181 -9.15 -1.14 15.40
CA ALA A 181 -8.28 -0.24 14.64
C ALA A 181 -7.32 -1.02 13.72
N ALA A 182 -6.75 -2.12 14.24
CA ALA A 182 -5.92 -3.04 13.47
C ALA A 182 -6.71 -3.69 12.32
N ASN A 183 -7.95 -4.12 12.55
CA ASN A 183 -8.80 -4.70 11.50
C ASN A 183 -9.15 -3.68 10.40
N LYS A 184 -9.42 -2.43 10.75
CA LYS A 184 -9.67 -1.35 9.77
C LYS A 184 -8.43 -1.07 8.92
N ALA A 185 -7.26 -0.98 9.54
CA ALA A 185 -6.00 -0.86 8.83
C ALA A 185 -5.78 -2.08 7.91
N ALA A 186 -6.00 -3.27 8.44
CA ALA A 186 -5.91 -4.52 7.70
C ALA A 186 -6.82 -4.53 6.46
N TYR A 187 -8.07 -4.15 6.59
CA TYR A 187 -9.00 -4.03 5.48
C TYR A 187 -8.51 -3.01 4.42
N ALA A 188 -8.01 -1.85 4.84
CA ALA A 188 -7.48 -0.85 3.92
C ALA A 188 -6.33 -1.42 3.06
N PHE A 189 -5.45 -2.21 3.66
CA PHE A 189 -4.33 -2.82 2.96
C PHE A 189 -4.70 -4.03 2.10
N PHE A 190 -5.79 -4.74 2.41
CA PHE A 190 -6.30 -5.80 1.55
C PHE A 190 -6.48 -5.34 0.10
N TRP A 191 -6.87 -4.08 -0.11
CA TRP A 191 -7.09 -3.49 -1.42
C TRP A 191 -5.83 -3.33 -2.28
N GLN A 192 -4.66 -3.58 -1.72
CA GLN A 192 -3.43 -3.70 -2.52
C GLN A 192 -3.48 -4.89 -3.49
N GLY A 193 -4.07 -6.01 -3.08
CA GLY A 193 -4.25 -7.17 -3.96
C GLY A 193 -5.11 -6.87 -5.19
N PRO A 194 -6.35 -6.40 -5.03
CA PRO A 194 -7.17 -5.93 -6.14
C PRO A 194 -6.49 -4.84 -6.98
N GLY A 195 -5.72 -3.93 -6.35
CA GLY A 195 -4.94 -2.92 -7.05
C GLY A 195 -3.86 -3.50 -7.97
N GLN A 196 -3.21 -4.61 -7.59
CA GLN A 196 -2.27 -5.31 -8.45
C GLN A 196 -2.95 -6.08 -9.58
N LEU A 197 -4.13 -6.64 -9.34
CA LEU A 197 -4.88 -7.39 -10.33
C LEU A 197 -5.47 -6.50 -11.42
N ALA A 198 -5.94 -5.32 -11.04
CA ALA A 198 -6.67 -4.42 -11.93
C ALA A 198 -5.92 -4.05 -13.24
N PRO A 199 -4.60 -3.75 -13.25
CA PRO A 199 -3.88 -3.49 -14.50
C PRO A 199 -3.91 -4.67 -15.48
N TYR A 200 -3.86 -5.91 -14.99
CA TYR A 200 -3.99 -7.09 -15.85
C TYR A 200 -5.40 -7.23 -16.41
N MET A 201 -6.41 -6.95 -15.60
CA MET A 201 -7.80 -6.96 -16.06
C MET A 201 -8.09 -5.87 -17.12
N VAL A 202 -7.39 -4.74 -17.03
CA VAL A 202 -7.45 -3.68 -18.05
C VAL A 202 -6.64 -4.06 -19.30
N ALA A 203 -5.46 -4.66 -19.10
CA ALA A 203 -4.57 -5.02 -20.21
C ALA A 203 -5.15 -6.15 -21.08
N LEU A 204 -5.81 -7.15 -20.50
CA LEU A 204 -6.34 -8.29 -21.23
C LEU A 204 -7.26 -7.91 -22.39
N PRO A 205 -8.33 -7.11 -22.21
CA PRO A 205 -9.17 -6.67 -23.35
C PRO A 205 -8.40 -5.77 -24.31
N LEU A 206 -7.46 -4.95 -23.83
CA LEU A 206 -6.65 -4.11 -24.72
C LEU A 206 -5.75 -4.95 -25.61
N LEU A 207 -5.18 -6.05 -25.10
CA LEU A 207 -4.35 -6.96 -25.88
C LEU A 207 -5.13 -7.78 -26.91
N CYS A 208 -6.46 -7.83 -26.82
CA CYS A 208 -7.32 -8.43 -27.86
C CYS A 208 -7.51 -7.49 -29.07
N LEU A 209 -7.23 -6.19 -28.92
CA LEU A 209 -7.30 -5.23 -30.01
C LEU A 209 -6.05 -5.37 -30.87
N ARG A 210 -6.23 -5.41 -32.21
CA ARG A 210 -5.13 -5.54 -33.18
C ARG A 210 -5.20 -4.41 -34.21
N GLY A 211 -4.06 -3.95 -34.70
CA GLY A 211 -3.94 -2.94 -35.74
C GLY A 211 -2.73 -2.03 -35.54
N GLU A 212 -2.31 -1.38 -36.60
CA GLU A 212 -1.23 -0.38 -36.58
C GLU A 212 -1.54 0.74 -35.57
N ALA A 213 -0.54 1.19 -34.83
CA ALA A 213 -0.63 2.20 -33.77
C ALA A 213 -1.43 1.82 -32.50
N ILE A 214 -1.95 0.60 -32.38
CA ILE A 214 -2.71 0.17 -31.19
C ILE A 214 -1.78 0.03 -29.96
N THR A 215 -0.55 -0.42 -30.11
CA THR A 215 0.44 -0.50 -29.03
C THR A 215 0.57 0.83 -28.29
N SER A 216 0.60 1.92 -29.06
CA SER A 216 0.65 3.28 -28.51
C SER A 216 -0.58 3.62 -27.65
N LEU A 217 -1.77 3.22 -28.08
CA LEU A 217 -3.01 3.43 -27.32
C LEU A 217 -3.05 2.54 -26.08
N GLN A 218 -2.66 1.28 -26.20
CA GLN A 218 -2.71 0.28 -25.13
C GLN A 218 -1.90 0.72 -23.91
N PHE A 219 -0.62 1.03 -24.07
CA PHE A 219 0.21 1.41 -22.92
C PHE A 219 -0.20 2.77 -22.34
N ARG A 220 -0.59 3.75 -23.17
CA ARG A 220 -1.05 5.05 -22.67
C ARG A 220 -2.34 4.94 -21.88
N PHE A 221 -3.31 4.19 -22.40
CA PHE A 221 -4.57 3.98 -21.70
C PHE A 221 -4.36 3.27 -20.36
N LEU A 222 -3.53 2.21 -20.37
CA LEU A 222 -3.19 1.45 -19.16
C LEU A 222 -2.52 2.35 -18.09
N LEU A 223 -1.58 3.21 -18.50
CA LEU A 223 -0.91 4.14 -17.59
C LEU A 223 -1.85 5.25 -17.10
N GLY A 224 -2.68 5.78 -17.99
CA GLY A 224 -3.60 6.89 -17.71
C GLY A 224 -4.70 6.51 -16.72
N ILE A 225 -5.23 5.29 -16.78
CA ILE A 225 -6.23 4.79 -15.80
C ILE A 225 -5.69 4.86 -14.38
N GLY A 226 -4.38 4.79 -14.17
CA GLY A 226 -3.77 4.98 -12.86
C GLY A 226 -4.09 6.31 -12.18
N ALA A 227 -4.49 7.33 -12.94
CA ALA A 227 -4.95 8.59 -12.39
C ALA A 227 -6.35 8.51 -11.77
N VAL A 228 -7.19 7.57 -12.18
CA VAL A 228 -8.59 7.47 -11.72
C VAL A 228 -8.65 7.18 -10.20
N PRO A 229 -8.06 6.11 -9.68
CA PRO A 229 -8.12 5.85 -8.24
C PRO A 229 -7.42 6.94 -7.43
N ALA A 230 -6.32 7.53 -7.91
CA ALA A 230 -5.67 8.67 -7.26
C ALA A 230 -6.58 9.91 -7.24
N GLY A 231 -7.29 10.18 -8.34
CA GLY A 231 -8.27 11.26 -8.44
C GLY A 231 -9.45 11.07 -7.49
N VAL A 232 -9.94 9.84 -7.31
CA VAL A 232 -11.00 9.52 -6.33
C VAL A 232 -10.53 9.85 -4.91
N VAL A 233 -9.31 9.45 -4.53
CA VAL A 233 -8.74 9.77 -3.22
C VAL A 233 -8.55 11.29 -3.05
N LEU A 234 -8.05 11.97 -4.09
CA LEU A 234 -7.88 13.42 -4.11
C LEU A 234 -9.21 14.13 -3.83
N LEU A 235 -10.26 13.80 -4.60
CA LEU A 235 -11.57 14.43 -4.49
C LEU A 235 -12.22 14.17 -3.13
N ARG A 236 -12.12 12.94 -2.61
CA ARG A 236 -12.65 12.59 -1.29
C ARG A 236 -11.90 13.30 -0.18
N SER A 237 -10.57 13.33 -0.24
CA SER A 237 -9.76 14.08 0.75
C SER A 237 -10.02 15.58 0.69
N TRP A 238 -10.38 16.11 -0.48
CA TRP A 238 -10.79 17.51 -0.61
C TRP A 238 -12.13 17.80 0.08
N GLN A 239 -13.08 16.87 -0.01
CA GLN A 239 -14.43 17.01 0.56
C GLN A 239 -14.48 16.78 2.07
N GLU A 240 -13.49 16.07 2.64
CA GLU A 240 -13.44 15.84 4.09
C GLU A 240 -13.06 17.12 4.85
N GLU A 241 -13.71 17.36 5.98
CA GLU A 241 -13.31 18.44 6.90
C GLU A 241 -12.01 18.08 7.63
N SER A 242 -11.17 19.09 7.88
CA SER A 242 -9.94 18.91 8.65
C SER A 242 -10.30 18.62 10.11
N SER A 243 -9.82 17.52 10.65
CA SER A 243 -10.02 17.22 12.08
C SER A 243 -9.12 18.15 12.93
N PRO A 244 -9.68 19.01 13.79
CA PRO A 244 -8.90 19.97 14.60
C PRO A 244 -8.08 19.31 15.71
N ARG A 245 -8.36 18.04 16.04
CA ARG A 245 -7.85 17.39 17.25
C ARG A 245 -6.39 16.93 17.20
N LEU A 246 -5.83 16.73 16.01
CA LEU A 246 -4.44 16.27 15.91
C LEU A 246 -3.41 17.32 16.27
N ASN A 247 -3.64 18.56 15.89
CA ASN A 247 -2.73 19.66 16.22
C ASN A 247 -2.59 19.87 17.74
N ALA A 248 -3.63 19.55 18.51
CA ALA A 248 -3.62 19.72 19.97
C ALA A 248 -2.91 18.57 20.73
N LEU A 249 -2.89 17.35 20.16
CA LEU A 249 -2.20 16.21 20.77
C LEU A 249 -0.67 16.24 20.53
N ASP A 250 -0.24 16.91 19.48
CA ASP A 250 1.16 16.96 19.05
C ASP A 250 2.00 17.97 19.85
N GLU A 251 1.37 18.97 20.47
CA GLU A 251 2.06 19.93 21.35
C GLU A 251 2.55 19.33 22.68
N SER A 252 2.01 18.19 23.10
CA SER A 252 2.33 17.57 24.40
C SER A 252 3.47 16.54 24.36
N ILE A 253 3.91 16.11 23.18
CA ILE A 253 4.94 15.08 23.03
C ILE A 253 6.28 15.71 22.69
N ASP A 254 7.25 15.62 23.62
CA ASP A 254 8.64 15.99 23.33
C ASP A 254 9.29 14.97 22.41
N ARG A 255 9.13 15.18 21.11
CA ARG A 255 9.68 14.31 20.04
C ARG A 255 11.18 14.08 20.16
N ARG A 256 11.93 15.06 20.69
CA ARG A 256 13.38 14.96 20.86
C ARG A 256 13.74 14.01 22.02
N ALA A 257 12.94 13.99 23.08
CA ALA A 257 13.13 13.07 24.19
C ALA A 257 12.81 11.62 23.75
N GLU A 258 11.76 11.40 22.95
CA GLU A 258 11.42 10.08 22.42
C GLU A 258 12.47 9.55 21.44
N LEU A 259 12.96 10.36 20.51
CA LEU A 259 14.02 9.98 19.57
C LEU A 259 15.34 9.65 20.29
N ARG A 260 15.59 10.17 21.50
CA ARG A 260 16.77 9.87 22.30
C ARG A 260 16.67 8.54 23.05
N ASN A 261 15.50 7.93 23.13
CA ASN A 261 15.30 6.67 23.85
C ASN A 261 15.82 5.48 23.02
N ARG A 262 16.91 4.83 23.52
CA ARG A 262 17.58 3.70 22.87
C ARG A 262 16.65 2.52 22.58
N ARG A 263 15.60 2.32 23.38
CA ARG A 263 14.62 1.24 23.19
C ARG A 263 13.81 1.46 21.91
N HIS A 264 13.44 2.70 21.59
CA HIS A 264 12.72 3.04 20.36
C HIS A 264 13.57 2.78 19.11
N TRP A 265 14.87 3.02 19.17
CA TRP A 265 15.77 2.73 18.05
C TRP A 265 15.83 1.23 17.72
N TRP A 266 15.92 0.35 18.72
CA TRP A 266 15.89 -1.09 18.48
C TRP A 266 14.56 -1.56 17.89
N THR A 267 13.44 -1.02 18.35
CA THR A 267 12.13 -1.28 17.77
C THR A 267 12.08 -0.78 16.33
N LEU A 268 12.54 0.43 16.05
CA LEU A 268 12.59 1.01 14.72
C LEU A 268 13.46 0.18 13.75
N ILE A 269 14.66 -0.21 14.17
CA ILE A 269 15.55 -1.04 13.35
C ILE A 269 14.91 -2.40 13.07
N GLY A 270 14.33 -3.05 14.08
CA GLY A 270 13.66 -4.34 13.89
C GLY A 270 12.47 -4.25 12.95
N THR A 271 11.71 -3.18 13.10
CA THR A 271 10.54 -2.93 12.25
C THR A 271 10.96 -2.55 10.83
N ALA A 272 11.83 -1.59 10.64
CA ALA A 272 12.30 -1.15 9.33
C ALA A 272 13.06 -2.28 8.59
N GLY A 273 13.89 -3.05 9.31
CA GLY A 273 14.59 -4.20 8.75
C GLY A 273 13.66 -5.29 8.25
N SER A 274 12.64 -5.65 9.04
CA SER A 274 11.63 -6.63 8.60
C SER A 274 10.88 -6.15 7.36
N TRP A 275 10.57 -4.86 7.29
CA TRP A 275 9.92 -4.26 6.13
C TRP A 275 10.83 -4.28 4.91
N PHE A 276 12.08 -3.94 5.06
CA PHE A 276 13.05 -3.97 3.97
C PHE A 276 13.14 -5.36 3.31
N PHE A 277 13.32 -6.42 4.11
CA PHE A 277 13.36 -7.78 3.57
C PHE A 277 12.04 -8.21 2.93
N PHE A 278 10.92 -7.80 3.51
CA PHE A 278 9.61 -8.02 2.91
C PHE A 278 9.49 -7.34 1.55
N ASP A 279 9.85 -6.06 1.44
CA ASP A 279 9.73 -5.29 0.21
C ASP A 279 10.62 -5.85 -0.90
N VAL A 280 11.84 -6.30 -0.59
CA VAL A 280 12.73 -6.98 -1.55
C VAL A 280 12.03 -8.21 -2.14
N ALA A 281 11.44 -9.07 -1.31
CA ALA A 281 10.74 -10.26 -1.76
C ALA A 281 9.43 -9.93 -2.51
N PHE A 282 8.65 -9.00 -1.99
CA PHE A 282 7.34 -8.62 -2.52
C PHE A 282 7.47 -7.89 -3.85
N TYR A 283 8.18 -6.76 -3.89
CA TYR A 283 8.33 -5.97 -5.10
C TYR A 283 9.18 -6.67 -6.15
N GLY A 284 10.21 -7.42 -5.75
CA GLY A 284 10.98 -8.24 -6.66
C GLY A 284 10.11 -9.23 -7.43
N THR A 285 9.17 -9.88 -6.75
CA THR A 285 8.26 -10.81 -7.43
C THR A 285 7.11 -10.12 -8.17
N VAL A 286 6.64 -8.94 -7.74
CA VAL A 286 5.53 -8.23 -8.39
C VAL A 286 5.98 -7.59 -9.70
N ILE A 287 7.08 -6.84 -9.65
CA ILE A 287 7.54 -6.03 -10.79
C ILE A 287 8.14 -6.89 -11.87
N PHE A 288 8.92 -7.90 -11.47
CA PHE A 288 9.54 -8.81 -12.42
C PHE A 288 8.64 -10.00 -12.78
N SER A 289 7.35 -10.01 -12.39
CA SER A 289 6.41 -11.08 -12.74
C SER A 289 6.41 -11.42 -14.24
N PRO A 290 6.29 -10.47 -15.19
CA PRO A 290 6.33 -10.80 -16.62
C PRO A 290 7.66 -11.44 -17.01
N THR A 291 8.78 -10.89 -16.55
CA THR A 291 10.13 -11.43 -16.85
C THR A 291 10.33 -12.83 -16.26
N ILE A 292 9.85 -13.06 -15.03
CA ILE A 292 9.95 -14.38 -14.37
C ILE A 292 9.12 -15.40 -15.14
N LEU A 293 7.90 -15.05 -15.55
CA LEU A 293 7.01 -15.93 -16.30
C LEU A 293 7.60 -16.27 -17.69
N LEU A 294 8.17 -15.28 -18.39
CA LEU A 294 8.88 -15.54 -19.65
C LEU A 294 10.05 -16.52 -19.45
N LYS A 295 10.77 -16.44 -18.33
CA LYS A 295 11.85 -17.38 -18.03
C LYS A 295 11.36 -18.77 -17.64
N VAL A 296 10.20 -18.87 -17.01
CA VAL A 296 9.58 -20.15 -16.60
C VAL A 296 8.95 -20.85 -17.77
N PHE A 297 8.16 -20.15 -18.60
CA PHE A 297 7.38 -20.76 -19.70
C PHE A 297 8.07 -20.67 -21.09
N GLY A 298 9.11 -19.85 -21.20
CA GLY A 298 9.85 -19.63 -22.44
C GLY A 298 9.44 -18.32 -23.15
N GLU A 299 10.32 -17.85 -24.05
CA GLU A 299 10.15 -16.59 -24.75
C GLU A 299 9.08 -16.61 -25.87
N MET A 300 8.51 -17.78 -26.14
CA MET A 300 7.45 -17.98 -27.15
C MET A 300 6.03 -17.73 -26.63
N GLU A 301 5.88 -17.42 -25.35
CA GLU A 301 4.56 -17.16 -24.75
C GLU A 301 3.98 -15.82 -25.22
N SER A 302 2.70 -15.86 -25.58
CA SER A 302 1.98 -14.66 -25.99
C SER A 302 1.72 -13.74 -24.79
N LEU A 303 1.76 -12.42 -25.00
CA LEU A 303 1.47 -11.41 -23.96
C LEU A 303 0.12 -11.61 -23.26
N PRO A 304 -0.99 -11.95 -23.96
CA PRO A 304 -2.23 -12.28 -23.28
C PRO A 304 -2.10 -13.46 -22.31
N MET A 305 -1.38 -14.52 -22.70
CA MET A 305 -1.19 -15.70 -21.85
C MET A 305 -0.35 -15.37 -20.61
N LEU A 306 0.74 -14.62 -20.77
CA LEU A 306 1.54 -14.12 -19.65
C LEU A 306 0.69 -13.25 -18.69
N SER A 307 -0.20 -12.43 -19.24
CA SER A 307 -1.11 -11.60 -18.44
C SER A 307 -2.12 -12.44 -17.66
N ILE A 308 -2.64 -13.52 -18.25
CA ILE A 308 -3.53 -14.48 -17.57
C ILE A 308 -2.78 -15.21 -16.43
N GLN A 309 -1.57 -15.68 -16.69
CA GLN A 309 -0.74 -16.35 -15.68
C GLN A 309 -0.41 -15.41 -14.51
N ALA A 310 -0.05 -14.17 -14.80
CA ALA A 310 0.20 -13.15 -13.78
C ALA A 310 -1.07 -12.82 -12.97
N ALA A 311 -2.21 -12.68 -13.64
CA ALA A 311 -3.51 -12.47 -12.99
C ALA A 311 -3.89 -13.65 -12.08
N ALA A 312 -3.64 -14.90 -12.51
CA ALA A 312 -3.86 -16.08 -11.70
C ALA A 312 -2.99 -16.08 -10.43
N MET A 313 -1.69 -15.77 -10.56
CA MET A 313 -0.79 -15.63 -9.40
C MET A 313 -1.29 -14.58 -8.40
N ILE A 314 -1.73 -13.42 -8.89
CA ILE A 314 -2.23 -12.35 -8.02
C ILE A 314 -3.56 -12.76 -7.37
N THR A 315 -4.41 -13.50 -8.06
CA THR A 315 -5.65 -14.03 -7.49
C THR A 315 -5.36 -14.99 -6.33
N VAL A 316 -4.38 -15.87 -6.46
CA VAL A 316 -3.90 -16.73 -5.35
C VAL A 316 -3.39 -15.88 -4.19
N THR A 317 -2.67 -14.80 -4.49
CA THR A 317 -2.21 -13.81 -3.50
C THR A 317 -3.37 -13.18 -2.73
N ILE A 318 -4.43 -12.74 -3.42
CA ILE A 318 -5.63 -12.15 -2.81
C ILE A 318 -6.32 -13.16 -1.89
N ILE A 319 -6.47 -14.41 -2.33
CA ILE A 319 -7.03 -15.50 -1.52
C ILE A 319 -6.18 -15.74 -0.26
N GLY A 320 -4.84 -15.77 -0.42
CA GLY A 320 -3.90 -15.89 0.69
C GLY A 320 -4.02 -14.75 1.71
N ASN A 321 -4.21 -13.52 1.23
CA ASN A 321 -4.43 -12.34 2.06
C ASN A 321 -5.75 -12.44 2.83
N ALA A 322 -6.84 -12.81 2.16
CA ALA A 322 -8.14 -13.01 2.81
C ALA A 322 -8.06 -14.09 3.90
N GLY A 323 -7.36 -15.21 3.62
CA GLY A 323 -7.11 -16.25 4.62
C GLY A 323 -6.31 -15.76 5.83
N SER A 324 -5.36 -14.87 5.60
CA SER A 324 -4.55 -14.28 6.68
C SER A 324 -5.40 -13.42 7.63
N LEU A 325 -6.40 -12.68 7.12
CA LEU A 325 -7.36 -11.92 7.93
C LEU A 325 -8.07 -12.81 8.96
N ALA A 326 -8.44 -14.02 8.56
CA ALA A 326 -9.12 -14.97 9.45
C ALA A 326 -8.17 -15.60 10.49
N VAL A 327 -6.88 -15.67 10.20
CA VAL A 327 -5.88 -16.37 11.03
C VAL A 327 -5.21 -15.42 12.05
N VAL A 328 -5.03 -14.14 11.71
CA VAL A 328 -4.42 -13.13 12.59
C VAL A 328 -4.99 -13.10 14.00
N PRO A 329 -6.32 -13.12 14.22
CA PRO A 329 -6.88 -13.07 15.57
C PRO A 329 -6.51 -14.27 16.46
N ARG A 330 -6.20 -15.43 15.83
CA ARG A 330 -5.90 -16.69 16.54
C ARG A 330 -4.41 -16.87 16.84
N LEU A 331 -3.55 -16.59 15.90
CA LEU A 331 -2.10 -16.82 16.02
C LEU A 331 -1.32 -15.60 16.53
N GLY A 332 -1.92 -14.43 16.44
CA GLY A 332 -1.22 -13.16 16.70
C GLY A 332 -0.26 -12.77 15.56
N ALA A 333 0.02 -11.48 15.48
CA ALA A 333 0.78 -10.90 14.40
C ALA A 333 2.24 -11.37 14.34
N LYS A 334 2.90 -11.47 15.51
CA LYS A 334 4.31 -11.86 15.59
C LYS A 334 4.54 -13.29 15.10
N ALA A 335 3.72 -14.24 15.54
CA ALA A 335 3.82 -15.64 15.13
C ALA A 335 3.56 -15.80 13.63
N LEU A 336 2.53 -15.12 13.11
CA LEU A 336 2.18 -15.15 11.69
C LEU A 336 3.29 -14.56 10.81
N ASN A 337 3.94 -13.49 11.25
CA ASN A 337 5.07 -12.89 10.54
C ASN A 337 6.26 -13.84 10.47
N THR A 338 6.67 -14.39 11.61
CA THR A 338 7.82 -15.32 11.67
C THR A 338 7.56 -16.56 10.82
N MET A 339 6.35 -17.13 10.91
CA MET A 339 5.94 -18.27 10.09
C MET A 339 5.89 -17.91 8.60
N GLY A 340 5.36 -16.73 8.25
CA GLY A 340 5.32 -16.24 6.88
C GLY A 340 6.72 -16.09 6.27
N LEU A 341 7.68 -15.51 7.01
CA LEU A 341 9.07 -15.39 6.60
C LEU A 341 9.72 -16.77 6.36
N ALA A 342 9.55 -17.68 7.29
CA ALA A 342 10.10 -19.03 7.17
C ALA A 342 9.54 -19.78 5.96
N LEU A 343 8.21 -19.77 5.79
CA LEU A 343 7.53 -20.42 4.65
C LEU A 343 7.89 -19.75 3.32
N CYS A 344 8.04 -18.45 3.29
CA CYS A 344 8.49 -17.71 2.11
C CYS A 344 9.93 -18.11 1.73
N GLY A 345 10.84 -18.17 2.70
CA GLY A 345 12.22 -18.61 2.47
C GLY A 345 12.29 -20.05 1.94
N LEU A 346 11.51 -20.96 2.54
CA LEU A 346 11.41 -22.35 2.07
C LEU A 346 10.87 -22.42 0.64
N ALA A 347 9.81 -21.67 0.32
CA ALA A 347 9.22 -21.67 -1.01
C ALA A 347 10.16 -21.09 -2.07
N PHE A 348 10.91 -20.02 -1.75
CA PHE A 348 11.95 -19.49 -2.64
C PHE A 348 13.08 -20.49 -2.86
N THR A 349 13.54 -21.18 -1.83
CA THR A 349 14.59 -22.19 -1.94
C THR A 349 14.09 -23.36 -2.80
N ALA A 350 12.87 -23.82 -2.59
CA ALA A 350 12.26 -24.86 -3.41
C ALA A 350 12.12 -24.43 -4.87
N PHE A 351 11.64 -23.20 -5.12
CA PHE A 351 11.53 -22.64 -6.47
C PHE A 351 12.91 -22.58 -7.15
N ALA A 352 13.92 -22.03 -6.47
CA ALA A 352 15.27 -21.92 -7.02
C ALA A 352 15.88 -23.30 -7.33
N SER A 353 15.64 -24.30 -6.47
CA SER A 353 16.11 -25.67 -6.67
C SER A 353 15.43 -26.33 -7.88
N VAL A 354 14.10 -26.22 -7.97
CA VAL A 354 13.36 -26.80 -9.12
C VAL A 354 13.74 -26.08 -10.41
N TYR A 355 13.88 -24.75 -10.40
CA TYR A 355 14.32 -23.98 -11.56
C TYR A 355 15.72 -24.39 -12.03
N ARG A 356 16.64 -24.70 -11.09
CA ARG A 356 18.01 -25.09 -11.41
C ARG A 356 18.17 -26.52 -11.88
N TYR A 357 17.42 -27.47 -11.30
CA TYR A 357 17.64 -28.90 -11.51
C TYR A 357 16.54 -29.57 -12.33
N CYS A 358 15.34 -29.01 -12.40
CA CYS A 358 14.16 -29.59 -13.07
C CYS A 358 13.57 -28.57 -14.05
N HIS A 359 14.36 -28.16 -15.05
CA HIS A 359 14.01 -27.06 -15.97
C HIS A 359 12.69 -27.30 -16.71
N ASP A 360 12.37 -28.54 -17.05
CA ASP A 360 11.17 -28.91 -17.83
C ASP A 360 9.88 -28.93 -16.99
N TRP A 361 9.97 -28.70 -15.67
CA TRP A 361 8.81 -28.80 -14.76
C TRP A 361 8.11 -27.43 -14.58
N HIS A 362 7.73 -26.82 -15.68
CA HIS A 362 7.15 -25.47 -15.72
C HIS A 362 5.94 -25.31 -14.81
N THR A 363 5.03 -26.32 -14.77
CA THR A 363 3.85 -26.29 -13.90
C THR A 363 4.23 -26.26 -12.42
N LEU A 364 5.22 -27.06 -12.00
CA LEU A 364 5.69 -27.06 -10.61
C LEU A 364 6.37 -25.75 -10.26
N GLN A 365 7.18 -25.20 -11.16
CA GLN A 365 7.81 -23.87 -10.99
C GLN A 365 6.76 -22.79 -10.80
N PHE A 366 5.69 -22.81 -11.61
CA PHE A 366 4.58 -21.88 -11.46
C PHE A 366 3.83 -22.05 -10.14
N CYS A 367 3.53 -23.28 -9.73
CA CYS A 367 2.89 -23.57 -8.43
C CYS A 367 3.74 -23.08 -7.24
N LEU A 368 5.06 -23.27 -7.30
CA LEU A 368 5.97 -22.78 -6.27
C LEU A 368 6.03 -21.25 -6.26
N LEU A 369 6.00 -20.60 -7.41
CA LEU A 369 5.93 -19.15 -7.51
C LEU A 369 4.63 -18.62 -6.93
N CYS A 370 3.49 -19.28 -7.17
CA CYS A 370 2.22 -18.97 -6.52
C CYS A 370 2.29 -19.13 -4.99
N ALA A 371 2.96 -20.17 -4.50
CA ALA A 371 3.17 -20.39 -3.07
C ALA A 371 4.03 -19.29 -2.45
N VAL A 372 5.13 -18.87 -3.10
CA VAL A 372 5.93 -17.71 -2.70
C VAL A 372 5.06 -16.48 -2.55
N LYS A 373 4.26 -16.16 -3.57
CA LYS A 373 3.34 -15.01 -3.54
C LYS A 373 2.35 -15.08 -2.39
N CYS A 374 1.76 -16.24 -2.14
CA CYS A 374 0.83 -16.46 -1.04
C CYS A 374 1.49 -16.22 0.33
N PHE A 375 2.74 -16.68 0.53
CA PHE A 375 3.44 -16.56 1.80
C PHE A 375 4.02 -15.16 2.03
N VAL A 376 4.54 -14.50 0.99
CA VAL A 376 4.99 -13.10 1.07
C VAL A 376 3.86 -12.21 1.56
N CYS A 377 2.65 -12.40 1.07
CA CYS A 377 1.51 -11.59 1.49
C CYS A 377 1.07 -11.83 2.94
N LYS A 378 1.27 -13.02 3.51
CA LYS A 378 1.00 -13.29 4.93
C LYS A 378 1.87 -12.45 5.87
N MET A 379 3.08 -12.09 5.46
CA MET A 379 3.97 -11.20 6.20
C MET A 379 3.43 -9.78 6.31
N GLN A 380 2.79 -9.26 5.28
CA GLN A 380 2.32 -7.88 5.21
C GLN A 380 1.31 -7.52 6.31
N TRP A 381 0.49 -8.49 6.76
CA TRP A 381 -0.56 -8.29 7.75
C TRP A 381 -0.06 -8.25 9.19
N SER A 382 0.87 -9.12 9.50
CA SER A 382 1.40 -9.27 10.84
C SER A 382 2.21 -8.05 11.31
N TRP A 383 2.87 -7.40 10.38
CA TRP A 383 3.74 -6.28 10.64
C TRP A 383 2.99 -5.00 11.04
N LYS A 384 1.89 -4.72 10.37
CA LYS A 384 1.05 -3.55 10.62
C LYS A 384 0.35 -3.59 11.96
N TRP A 385 0.00 -4.79 12.41
CA TRP A 385 -0.53 -4.99 13.75
C TRP A 385 0.56 -4.76 14.82
N ALA A 386 1.80 -5.19 14.59
CA ALA A 386 2.91 -4.93 15.47
C ALA A 386 3.21 -3.44 15.63
N MET A 387 3.12 -2.64 14.55
CA MET A 387 3.24 -1.18 14.63
C MET A 387 2.12 -0.52 15.42
N SER A 388 0.86 -0.93 15.24
CA SER A 388 -0.25 -0.36 16.01
C SER A 388 -0.19 -0.73 17.49
N CYS A 389 0.41 -1.87 17.86
CA CYS A 389 0.61 -2.26 19.24
C CYS A 389 1.85 -1.62 19.90
N SER A 390 2.87 -1.23 19.12
CA SER A 390 4.06 -0.55 19.66
C SER A 390 3.83 0.92 19.99
N VAL A 391 2.75 1.51 19.49
CA VAL A 391 2.26 2.87 19.79
C VAL A 391 1.22 2.85 20.94
N GLY A 392 1.09 1.74 21.68
CA GLY A 392 0.26 1.65 22.88
C GLY A 392 0.70 2.65 23.97
N PRO A 393 -0.22 3.04 24.88
CA PRO A 393 0.01 4.10 25.83
C PRO A 393 1.25 3.84 26.70
N PRO A 394 2.01 4.88 27.06
CA PRO A 394 3.29 4.75 27.78
C PRO A 394 3.16 4.36 29.25
N ASN A 395 2.05 3.85 29.72
CA ASN A 395 1.87 3.46 31.10
C ASN A 395 1.33 2.04 31.21
N GLY A 396 2.20 1.19 31.82
CA GLY A 396 1.85 -0.16 32.23
C GLY A 396 0.62 -0.14 33.15
N ALA A 397 -0.42 -0.74 32.65
CA ALA A 397 -1.42 -1.43 33.43
C ALA A 397 -1.53 -2.80 32.79
N ALA A 398 -0.90 -3.78 33.46
CA ALA A 398 -1.06 -5.20 33.22
C ALA A 398 -2.46 -5.62 33.62
#